data_2534fe3fe0a290ac6462cc4f9764d0e0
#
_entry.id   2534fe3fe0a290ac6462cc4f9764d0e0
#
_cell.length_a   1.000
_cell.length_b   1.000
_cell.length_c   1.000
_cell.angle_alpha   90.00
_cell.angle_beta   90.00
_cell.angle_gamma   90.00
#
_symmetry.space_group_name_H-M   'P 1'
#
loop_
_entity.id
_entity.type
_entity.pdbx_description
1 polymer ?
#
loop_
_entity_poly.entity_id
_entity_poly.type
_entity_poly.pdbx_seq_one_letter_code
_entity_poly.pdbx_strand_id
1 'polypeptide(L)'
;ARAARLAAAAPLARGKRVAARDATALLEAVLRPGERVCIEGDNQKQADLLAAALAAVDSAKVHGLHMVQSGVVLPEHLDVFERGIAKRLDYAYSGPQSQRIAKLLFGGGIELGAVHTYLELFARYFIDLTPHVALIAAVSADADGNLYTGPNTEDTPTVVEATAFKDGIVIAQVEKIVERVPRVDIPGDRVHFVVEAGRPFYVEPLFTRDPAGITETQILTAMLAIKGIYARYGVKRLNHGIGFNTAAIELLLPTYGERLGLKGQVCTHWALNPHPTLIPAIESGWVEQIHCFGSEVGMDDYIRARSDIFFTGADGSLRSNRAFCQTAGLYACDLFIGSTLQIDLAGHSSTVTAERIAGFGGAPNMGSDARGRRHPSEPWLKAGEEADARTPAALRRGRKLVVQIGETFGEKNAPMFVEQLDALRLADKLALDLAPVMVYGDDVTHVVTEEGIANLLMCRDADEREHAIRGVAGYTEIGRGRDRRLVERLRERGVIRRPEDLGIDALDADRRLLAARSIKDLVHWSEGLYAPPARFRNW
;
A
#
# COMPACT_ATOMS: atom_id res chain seq x y z
N ALA A 1 -7.26 36.23 5.13
CA ALA A 1 -5.91 35.61 5.19
C ALA A 1 -5.46 35.13 3.81
N ARG A 2 -6.22 34.27 3.09
CA ARG A 2 -5.84 33.73 1.76
C ARG A 2 -5.58 34.82 0.71
N ALA A 3 -6.49 35.80 0.56
CA ALA A 3 -6.34 36.88 -0.43
C ALA A 3 -5.03 37.66 -0.30
N ALA A 4 -4.59 37.96 0.94
CA ALA A 4 -3.33 38.65 1.18
C ALA A 4 -2.10 37.81 0.76
N ARG A 5 -2.16 36.50 0.93
CA ARG A 5 -1.09 35.56 0.51
C ARG A 5 -1.03 35.44 -1.02
N LEU A 6 -2.17 35.36 -1.68
CA LEU A 6 -2.26 35.34 -3.12
C LEU A 6 -1.77 36.67 -3.73
N ALA A 7 -2.12 37.82 -3.09
CA ALA A 7 -1.61 39.12 -3.51
C ALA A 7 -0.08 39.24 -3.34
N ALA A 8 0.50 38.69 -2.28
CA ALA A 8 1.96 38.67 -2.08
C ALA A 8 2.68 37.81 -3.14
N ALA A 9 2.06 36.74 -3.61
CA ALA A 9 2.62 35.85 -4.65
C ALA A 9 2.35 36.34 -6.08
N ALA A 10 1.37 37.24 -6.29
CA ALA A 10 0.97 37.72 -7.61
C ALA A 10 2.12 38.28 -8.48
N PRO A 11 3.13 38.99 -7.94
CA PRO A 11 4.26 39.47 -8.74
C PRO A 11 5.13 38.36 -9.36
N LEU A 12 5.09 37.15 -8.81
CA LEU A 12 5.83 35.97 -9.30
C LEU A 12 5.08 35.24 -10.41
N ALA A 13 3.79 35.57 -10.62
CA ALA A 13 2.91 34.82 -11.51
C ALA A 13 2.50 35.65 -12.74
N ARG A 14 2.30 34.97 -13.86
CA ARG A 14 1.58 35.49 -15.04
C ARG A 14 0.25 34.74 -15.16
N GLY A 15 -0.85 35.34 -14.72
CA GLY A 15 -2.07 34.59 -14.43
C GLY A 15 -1.82 33.61 -13.28
N LYS A 16 -2.02 32.31 -13.54
CA LYS A 16 -1.68 31.26 -12.56
C LYS A 16 -0.27 30.69 -12.72
N ARG A 17 0.38 30.94 -13.83
CA ARG A 17 1.67 30.35 -14.19
C ARG A 17 2.83 31.02 -13.45
N VAL A 18 3.68 30.20 -12.78
CA VAL A 18 4.91 30.60 -12.11
C VAL A 18 6.08 29.84 -12.75
N ALA A 19 7.21 30.51 -12.97
CA ALA A 19 8.38 29.81 -13.50
C ALA A 19 8.99 28.89 -12.45
N ALA A 20 9.55 27.75 -12.85
CA ALA A 20 10.15 26.78 -11.94
C ALA A 20 11.22 27.39 -11.00
N ARG A 21 12.05 28.32 -11.53
CA ARG A 21 13.06 29.03 -10.74
C ARG A 21 12.51 29.90 -9.61
N ASP A 22 11.24 30.30 -9.70
CA ASP A 22 10.56 31.17 -8.74
C ASP A 22 9.73 30.36 -7.73
N ALA A 23 9.76 29.03 -7.80
CA ALA A 23 8.94 28.14 -6.95
C ALA A 23 9.24 28.34 -5.46
N THR A 24 10.52 28.46 -5.06
CA THR A 24 10.91 28.70 -3.67
C THR A 24 10.37 30.05 -3.18
N ALA A 25 10.52 31.11 -3.97
CA ALA A 25 9.99 32.44 -3.63
C ALA A 25 8.44 32.43 -3.54
N LEU A 26 7.76 31.68 -4.39
CA LEU A 26 6.32 31.45 -4.31
C LEU A 26 5.95 30.82 -2.97
N LEU A 27 6.66 29.75 -2.56
CA LEU A 27 6.39 29.07 -1.29
C LEU A 27 6.63 29.99 -0.08
N GLU A 28 7.72 30.81 -0.09
CA GLU A 28 7.97 31.79 0.96
C GLU A 28 6.89 32.88 1.03
N ALA A 29 6.29 33.26 -0.11
CA ALA A 29 5.20 34.24 -0.14
C ALA A 29 3.89 33.69 0.45
N VAL A 30 3.59 32.39 0.22
CA VAL A 30 2.30 31.80 0.59
C VAL A 30 2.31 31.06 1.93
N LEU A 31 3.43 30.47 2.35
CA LEU A 31 3.52 29.70 3.60
C LEU A 31 3.63 30.61 4.83
N ARG A 32 3.19 30.09 5.95
CA ARG A 32 3.34 30.74 7.28
C ARG A 32 3.86 29.71 8.28
N PRO A 33 4.65 30.13 9.29
CA PRO A 33 5.12 29.25 10.34
C PRO A 33 3.98 28.45 11.00
N GLY A 34 4.23 27.17 11.28
CA GLY A 34 3.30 26.29 11.97
C GLY A 34 2.14 25.74 11.12
N GLU A 35 2.05 26.09 9.84
CA GLU A 35 0.98 25.60 8.98
C GLU A 35 1.10 24.12 8.61
N ARG A 36 -0.06 23.50 8.33
CA ARG A 36 -0.11 22.17 7.73
C ARG A 36 0.13 22.26 6.22
N VAL A 37 1.09 21.46 5.74
CA VAL A 37 1.43 21.38 4.32
C VAL A 37 1.32 19.92 3.88
N CYS A 38 0.56 19.70 2.81
CA CYS A 38 0.53 18.42 2.11
C CYS A 38 1.41 18.51 0.87
N ILE A 39 2.35 17.58 0.73
CA ILE A 39 3.06 17.34 -0.54
C ILE A 39 2.53 16.03 -1.09
N GLU A 40 2.04 16.07 -2.32
CA GLU A 40 1.68 14.85 -3.02
C GLU A 40 2.94 14.04 -3.31
N GLY A 41 3.06 12.92 -2.68
CA GLY A 41 4.23 12.07 -2.67
C GLY A 41 3.82 10.66 -2.32
N ASP A 42 2.70 10.20 -2.91
CA ASP A 42 2.35 8.80 -2.83
C ASP A 42 3.41 7.93 -3.52
N ASN A 43 3.22 6.63 -3.56
CA ASN A 43 4.25 5.72 -4.04
C ASN A 43 4.68 6.00 -5.48
N GLN A 44 3.83 6.59 -6.31
CA GLN A 44 3.99 6.61 -7.75
C GLN A 44 3.90 7.99 -8.40
N LYS A 45 3.43 9.00 -7.67
CA LYS A 45 3.27 10.35 -8.20
C LYS A 45 3.83 11.37 -7.22
N GLN A 46 4.97 11.96 -7.58
CA GLN A 46 5.73 12.84 -6.69
C GLN A 46 5.70 14.29 -7.16
N ALA A 47 5.31 15.21 -6.29
CA ALA A 47 5.50 16.65 -6.51
C ALA A 47 6.97 17.04 -6.25
N ASP A 48 7.89 16.41 -6.96
CA ASP A 48 9.33 16.42 -6.70
C ASP A 48 10.00 17.78 -6.87
N LEU A 49 9.57 18.58 -7.86
CA LEU A 49 10.05 19.96 -8.01
C LEU A 49 9.60 20.84 -6.83
N LEU A 50 8.34 20.72 -6.42
CA LEU A 50 7.81 21.49 -5.30
C LEU A 50 8.38 21.02 -3.95
N ALA A 51 8.67 19.72 -3.81
CA ALA A 51 9.37 19.18 -2.64
C ALA A 51 10.79 19.78 -2.52
N ALA A 52 11.56 19.81 -3.62
CA ALA A 52 12.85 20.44 -3.66
C ALA A 52 12.80 21.96 -3.37
N ALA A 53 11.79 22.65 -3.93
CA ALA A 53 11.57 24.07 -3.67
C ALA A 53 11.22 24.34 -2.19
N LEU A 54 10.40 23.47 -1.56
CA LEU A 54 10.07 23.59 -0.14
C LEU A 54 11.30 23.35 0.76
N ALA A 55 12.13 22.37 0.42
CA ALA A 55 13.37 22.11 1.14
C ALA A 55 14.40 23.26 1.01
N ALA A 56 14.23 24.16 0.03
CA ALA A 56 15.11 25.30 -0.21
C ALA A 56 14.63 26.63 0.40
N VAL A 57 13.44 26.67 1.03
CA VAL A 57 12.93 27.91 1.66
C VAL A 57 13.83 28.35 2.83
N ASP A 58 13.83 29.65 3.11
CA ASP A 58 14.53 30.22 4.26
C ASP A 58 13.79 29.83 5.56
N SER A 59 14.44 29.03 6.40
CA SER A 59 13.85 28.60 7.68
C SER A 59 13.64 29.76 8.68
N ALA A 60 14.25 30.92 8.46
CA ALA A 60 13.91 32.11 9.23
C ALA A 60 12.53 32.67 8.90
N LYS A 61 12.05 32.44 7.68
CA LYS A 61 10.72 32.88 7.19
C LYS A 61 9.65 31.81 7.37
N VAL A 62 10.01 30.55 7.08
CA VAL A 62 9.08 29.42 7.08
C VAL A 62 9.65 28.32 7.95
N HIS A 63 9.02 28.07 9.09
CA HIS A 63 9.49 27.08 10.07
C HIS A 63 8.34 26.44 10.83
N GLY A 64 8.65 25.33 11.52
CA GLY A 64 7.69 24.63 12.37
C GLY A 64 6.50 24.03 11.62
N LEU A 65 6.61 23.80 10.32
CA LEU A 65 5.53 23.23 9.52
C LEU A 65 5.15 21.84 10.02
N HIS A 66 3.86 21.54 9.89
CA HIS A 66 3.29 20.23 10.12
C HIS A 66 3.03 19.57 8.76
N MET A 67 3.86 18.58 8.40
CA MET A 67 3.71 17.84 7.17
C MET A 67 2.63 16.78 7.30
N VAL A 68 1.64 16.79 6.40
CA VAL A 68 0.51 15.85 6.39
C VAL A 68 0.44 15.22 5.00
N GLN A 69 1.00 14.02 4.82
CA GLN A 69 1.21 13.45 3.49
C GLN A 69 1.05 11.92 3.48
N SER A 70 0.55 11.37 2.38
CA SER A 70 0.32 9.94 2.25
C SER A 70 1.62 9.14 2.10
N GLY A 71 2.65 9.71 1.49
CA GLY A 71 3.93 9.05 1.28
C GLY A 71 5.13 9.93 1.59
N VAL A 72 6.15 9.35 2.22
CA VAL A 72 7.46 9.95 2.46
C VAL A 72 8.50 9.15 1.66
N VAL A 73 8.67 9.50 0.39
CA VAL A 73 9.47 8.72 -0.57
C VAL A 73 10.76 9.44 -0.96
N LEU A 74 10.68 10.74 -1.22
CA LEU A 74 11.83 11.54 -1.65
C LEU A 74 12.71 11.94 -0.47
N PRO A 75 14.04 12.08 -0.66
CA PRO A 75 14.92 12.67 0.35
C PRO A 75 14.46 14.04 0.84
N GLU A 76 13.97 14.89 -0.07
CA GLU A 76 13.48 16.25 0.19
C GLU A 76 12.32 16.26 1.20
N HIS A 77 11.53 15.19 1.26
CA HIS A 77 10.46 15.07 2.26
C HIS A 77 10.98 15.04 3.70
N LEU A 78 12.25 14.68 3.90
CA LEU A 78 12.91 14.69 5.21
C LEU A 78 13.91 15.83 5.37
N ASP A 79 14.46 16.37 4.28
CA ASP A 79 15.36 17.53 4.33
C ASP A 79 14.69 18.73 5.01
N VAL A 80 13.37 18.91 4.85
CA VAL A 80 12.63 19.98 5.51
C VAL A 80 12.70 19.91 7.04
N PHE A 81 12.83 18.73 7.63
CA PHE A 81 12.99 18.54 9.07
C PHE A 81 14.43 18.84 9.50
N GLU A 82 15.41 18.34 8.77
CA GLU A 82 16.84 18.56 9.07
C GLU A 82 17.23 20.04 8.94
N ARG A 83 16.54 20.79 8.09
CA ARG A 83 16.73 22.24 7.89
C ARG A 83 15.88 23.11 8.83
N GLY A 84 15.08 22.50 9.72
CA GLY A 84 14.24 23.25 10.67
C GLY A 84 13.02 23.93 10.05
N ILE A 85 12.65 23.57 8.81
CA ILE A 85 11.48 24.09 8.11
C ILE A 85 10.22 23.41 8.63
N ALA A 86 10.25 22.08 8.78
CA ALA A 86 9.16 21.30 9.35
C ALA A 86 9.53 20.76 10.74
N LYS A 87 8.51 20.45 11.55
CA LYS A 87 8.66 19.93 12.90
C LYS A 87 7.86 18.66 13.13
N ARG A 88 6.62 18.60 12.64
CA ARG A 88 5.69 17.49 12.88
C ARG A 88 5.34 16.77 11.58
N LEU A 89 5.19 15.45 11.67
CA LEU A 89 4.86 14.57 10.56
C LEU A 89 3.66 13.68 10.90
N ASP A 90 2.64 13.71 10.05
CA ASP A 90 1.58 12.72 9.93
C ASP A 90 1.66 12.11 8.53
N TYR A 91 1.76 10.78 8.44
CA TYR A 91 1.92 10.11 7.15
C TYR A 91 1.36 8.68 7.16
N ALA A 92 1.20 8.07 5.98
CA ALA A 92 0.69 6.70 5.86
C ALA A 92 1.77 5.69 5.45
N TYR A 93 2.69 6.06 4.58
CA TYR A 93 3.71 5.15 4.05
C TYR A 93 5.06 5.84 3.85
N SER A 94 6.14 5.12 4.12
CA SER A 94 7.49 5.50 3.71
C SER A 94 8.23 4.27 3.18
N GLY A 95 8.76 4.36 1.99
CA GLY A 95 9.55 3.29 1.40
C GLY A 95 11.04 3.44 1.72
N PRO A 96 11.84 4.04 0.81
CA PRO A 96 13.29 4.18 0.97
C PRO A 96 13.70 5.01 2.20
N GLN A 97 12.84 5.90 2.68
CA GLN A 97 13.14 6.83 3.78
C GLN A 97 12.90 6.27 5.19
N SER A 98 12.40 5.03 5.31
CA SER A 98 11.98 4.44 6.58
C SER A 98 13.06 4.40 7.68
N GLN A 99 14.32 4.16 7.31
CA GLN A 99 15.45 4.19 8.26
C GLN A 99 15.82 5.63 8.66
N ARG A 100 15.75 6.59 7.73
CA ARG A 100 16.02 7.99 8.00
C ARG A 100 14.96 8.60 8.91
N ILE A 101 13.66 8.22 8.71
CA ILE A 101 12.58 8.61 9.64
C ILE A 101 12.89 8.10 11.06
N ALA A 102 13.27 6.83 11.22
CA ALA A 102 13.61 6.27 12.52
C ALA A 102 14.75 7.07 13.19
N LYS A 103 15.82 7.36 12.43
CA LYS A 103 16.96 8.14 12.92
C LYS A 103 16.56 9.55 13.38
N LEU A 104 15.77 10.27 12.57
CA LEU A 104 15.31 11.62 12.88
C LEU A 104 14.35 11.63 14.08
N LEU A 105 13.47 10.65 14.17
CA LEU A 105 12.53 10.51 15.27
C LEU A 105 13.25 10.27 16.61
N PHE A 106 14.20 9.33 16.65
CA PHE A 106 15.00 9.07 17.83
C PHE A 106 15.96 10.20 18.19
N GLY A 107 16.39 10.99 17.19
CA GLY A 107 17.21 12.17 17.38
C GLY A 107 16.45 13.44 17.77
N GLY A 108 15.11 13.38 17.87
CA GLY A 108 14.27 14.54 18.19
C GLY A 108 14.09 15.51 17.03
N GLY A 109 14.48 15.14 15.81
CA GLY A 109 14.33 15.97 14.60
C GLY A 109 12.91 15.97 14.03
N ILE A 110 12.08 15.00 14.40
CA ILE A 110 10.67 14.87 13.99
C ILE A 110 9.81 14.65 15.23
N GLU A 111 8.70 15.38 15.32
CA GLU A 111 7.58 15.03 16.18
C GLU A 111 6.60 14.19 15.37
N LEU A 112 6.39 12.94 15.76
CA LEU A 112 5.43 12.08 15.08
C LEU A 112 4.01 12.41 15.56
N GLY A 113 3.13 12.79 14.62
CA GLY A 113 1.70 12.90 14.86
C GLY A 113 1.06 11.54 14.96
N ALA A 114 1.02 10.83 13.84
CA ALA A 114 0.62 9.44 13.78
C ALA A 114 1.14 8.77 12.48
N VAL A 115 1.17 7.45 12.48
CA VAL A 115 1.26 6.63 11.28
C VAL A 115 -0.15 6.18 10.93
N HIS A 116 -0.68 6.69 9.83
CA HIS A 116 -2.07 6.50 9.40
C HIS A 116 -2.24 5.35 8.41
N THR A 117 -3.49 4.96 8.22
CA THR A 117 -3.90 4.31 6.98
C THR A 117 -4.24 5.36 5.92
N TYR A 118 -4.28 5.00 4.65
CA TYR A 118 -4.68 5.97 3.61
C TYR A 118 -6.09 6.53 3.86
N LEU A 119 -7.09 5.67 4.10
CA LEU A 119 -8.47 6.14 4.31
C LEU A 119 -8.62 7.02 5.55
N GLU A 120 -7.94 6.68 6.64
CA GLU A 120 -7.94 7.49 7.84
C GLU A 120 -7.34 8.87 7.56
N LEU A 121 -6.16 8.92 6.92
CA LEU A 121 -5.51 10.19 6.60
C LEU A 121 -6.40 11.07 5.70
N PHE A 122 -7.02 10.48 4.67
CA PHE A 122 -7.93 11.19 3.79
C PHE A 122 -9.17 11.71 4.53
N ALA A 123 -9.76 10.91 5.42
CA ALA A 123 -10.86 11.35 6.24
C ALA A 123 -10.44 12.53 7.16
N ARG A 124 -9.26 12.45 7.76
CA ARG A 124 -8.72 13.49 8.62
C ARG A 124 -8.38 14.80 7.89
N TYR A 125 -8.08 14.75 6.59
CA TYR A 125 -7.95 15.98 5.79
C TYR A 125 -9.23 16.81 5.79
N PHE A 126 -10.41 16.19 5.92
CA PHE A 126 -11.69 16.89 5.98
C PHE A 126 -12.14 17.22 7.41
N ILE A 127 -11.52 16.64 8.44
CA ILE A 127 -11.93 16.80 9.84
C ILE A 127 -10.98 17.75 10.59
N ASP A 128 -9.72 17.35 10.76
CA ASP A 128 -8.78 18.03 11.67
C ASP A 128 -7.36 18.21 11.13
N LEU A 129 -6.96 17.48 10.10
CA LEU A 129 -5.66 17.61 9.43
C LEU A 129 -5.73 18.35 8.08
N THR A 130 -6.75 19.17 7.86
CA THR A 130 -6.91 19.92 6.60
C THR A 130 -5.64 20.70 6.26
N PRO A 131 -5.04 20.51 5.09
CA PRO A 131 -3.87 21.28 4.67
C PRO A 131 -4.20 22.75 4.46
N HIS A 132 -3.30 23.64 4.88
CA HIS A 132 -3.38 25.06 4.54
C HIS A 132 -2.77 25.33 3.16
N VAL A 133 -1.78 24.52 2.77
CA VAL A 133 -1.19 24.55 1.44
C VAL A 133 -1.01 23.11 0.95
N ALA A 134 -1.45 22.86 -0.28
CA ALA A 134 -1.19 21.59 -0.97
C ALA A 134 -0.28 21.81 -2.17
N LEU A 135 0.74 20.96 -2.27
CA LEU A 135 1.72 20.89 -3.35
C LEU A 135 1.45 19.59 -4.11
N ILE A 136 0.91 19.71 -5.33
CA ILE A 136 0.44 18.54 -6.10
C ILE A 136 1.18 18.42 -7.44
N ALA A 137 1.09 17.26 -8.07
CA ALA A 137 1.67 16.99 -9.38
C ALA A 137 0.59 16.62 -10.41
N ALA A 138 0.75 17.10 -11.63
CA ALA A 138 -0.07 16.73 -12.77
C ALA A 138 0.77 16.68 -14.06
N VAL A 139 0.24 16.04 -15.10
CA VAL A 139 0.92 15.95 -16.40
C VAL A 139 0.86 17.27 -17.13
N SER A 140 -0.31 17.91 -17.17
CA SER A 140 -0.46 19.20 -17.85
C SER A 140 -1.52 20.09 -17.21
N ALA A 141 -1.40 21.39 -17.48
CA ALA A 141 -2.41 22.41 -17.17
C ALA A 141 -2.72 23.23 -18.41
N ASP A 142 -3.93 23.78 -18.50
CA ASP A 142 -4.25 24.85 -19.45
C ASP A 142 -4.11 26.24 -18.81
N ALA A 143 -4.40 27.28 -19.60
CA ALA A 143 -4.28 28.68 -19.16
C ALA A 143 -5.22 29.02 -17.98
N ASP A 144 -6.36 28.34 -17.86
CA ASP A 144 -7.34 28.52 -16.78
C ASP A 144 -6.93 27.78 -15.51
N GLY A 145 -5.89 26.95 -15.60
CA GLY A 145 -5.39 26.12 -14.49
C GLY A 145 -6.14 24.81 -14.30
N ASN A 146 -6.95 24.39 -15.29
CA ASN A 146 -7.49 23.03 -15.29
C ASN A 146 -6.35 22.04 -15.42
N LEU A 147 -6.37 20.96 -14.61
CA LEU A 147 -5.30 19.97 -14.63
C LEU A 147 -5.76 18.65 -15.25
N TYR A 148 -4.85 18.09 -16.02
CA TYR A 148 -4.85 16.69 -16.42
C TYR A 148 -3.77 15.95 -15.60
N THR A 149 -4.22 15.07 -14.70
CA THR A 149 -3.32 14.33 -13.80
C THR A 149 -2.58 13.18 -14.49
N GLY A 150 -2.95 12.88 -15.75
CA GLY A 150 -2.44 11.74 -16.50
C GLY A 150 -3.33 10.51 -16.36
N PRO A 151 -2.80 9.32 -16.64
CA PRO A 151 -3.53 8.06 -16.43
C PRO A 151 -3.83 7.80 -14.96
N ASN A 152 -3.09 8.44 -14.06
CA ASN A 152 -3.08 8.17 -12.63
C ASN A 152 -3.52 9.40 -11.82
N THR A 153 -4.72 9.34 -11.22
CA THR A 153 -5.26 10.44 -10.40
C THR A 153 -4.92 10.31 -8.92
N GLU A 154 -4.80 9.11 -8.41
CA GLU A 154 -4.44 8.75 -7.02
C GLU A 154 -5.06 9.65 -5.94
N ASP A 155 -4.22 10.34 -5.18
CA ASP A 155 -4.63 11.17 -4.03
C ASP A 155 -5.04 12.58 -4.44
N THR A 156 -4.68 13.05 -5.63
CA THR A 156 -4.83 14.45 -6.04
C THR A 156 -6.23 15.00 -5.81
N PRO A 157 -7.34 14.33 -6.21
CA PRO A 157 -8.68 14.85 -5.99
C PRO A 157 -8.99 15.06 -4.50
N THR A 158 -8.60 14.12 -3.65
CA THR A 158 -8.85 14.17 -2.20
C THR A 158 -8.09 15.32 -1.55
N VAL A 159 -6.80 15.47 -1.87
CA VAL A 159 -5.94 16.53 -1.34
C VAL A 159 -6.45 17.91 -1.77
N VAL A 160 -6.80 18.07 -3.04
CA VAL A 160 -7.28 19.34 -3.60
C VAL A 160 -8.61 19.75 -2.99
N GLU A 161 -9.59 18.85 -2.94
CA GLU A 161 -10.90 19.17 -2.40
C GLU A 161 -10.81 19.56 -0.90
N ALA A 162 -10.07 18.80 -0.09
CA ALA A 162 -9.89 19.16 1.32
C ALA A 162 -9.24 20.53 1.51
N THR A 163 -8.19 20.83 0.71
CA THR A 163 -7.45 22.09 0.82
C THR A 163 -8.25 23.28 0.29
N ALA A 164 -8.80 23.17 -0.91
CA ALA A 164 -9.48 24.27 -1.58
C ALA A 164 -10.79 24.68 -0.88
N PHE A 165 -11.53 23.71 -0.33
CA PHE A 165 -12.77 23.96 0.41
C PHE A 165 -12.56 24.74 1.71
N LYS A 166 -11.40 24.64 2.34
CA LYS A 166 -11.08 25.29 3.63
C LYS A 166 -10.21 26.52 3.47
N ASP A 167 -10.36 27.27 2.38
CA ASP A 167 -9.58 28.47 2.13
C ASP A 167 -8.06 28.26 2.05
N GLY A 168 -7.64 27.02 1.81
CA GLY A 168 -6.24 26.68 1.57
C GLY A 168 -5.77 27.11 0.18
N ILE A 169 -4.49 26.94 -0.08
CA ILE A 169 -3.83 27.28 -1.35
C ILE A 169 -3.33 25.99 -1.99
N VAL A 170 -3.72 25.76 -3.24
CA VAL A 170 -3.27 24.63 -4.06
C VAL A 170 -2.27 25.12 -5.08
N ILE A 171 -1.08 24.52 -5.12
CA ILE A 171 0.00 24.77 -6.07
C ILE A 171 0.29 23.47 -6.80
N ALA A 172 0.18 23.50 -8.13
CA ALA A 172 0.44 22.32 -8.96
C ALA A 172 1.76 22.46 -9.71
N GLN A 173 2.63 21.44 -9.64
CA GLN A 173 3.65 21.29 -10.66
C GLN A 173 3.09 20.51 -11.85
N VAL A 174 3.47 20.91 -13.06
CA VAL A 174 3.09 20.22 -14.29
C VAL A 174 4.30 20.03 -15.20
N GLU A 175 4.28 18.96 -16.00
CA GLU A 175 5.30 18.77 -17.03
C GLU A 175 5.26 19.92 -18.06
N LYS A 176 4.05 20.27 -18.51
CA LYS A 176 3.85 21.29 -19.54
C LYS A 176 2.52 22.02 -19.40
N ILE A 177 2.48 23.23 -19.95
CA ILE A 177 1.24 23.99 -20.13
C ILE A 177 0.78 23.82 -21.58
N VAL A 178 -0.51 23.53 -21.76
CA VAL A 178 -1.15 23.28 -23.06
C VAL A 178 -2.28 24.28 -23.32
N GLU A 179 -2.74 24.38 -24.54
CA GLU A 179 -3.89 25.24 -24.88
C GLU A 179 -5.16 24.74 -24.20
N ARG A 180 -5.39 23.42 -24.22
CA ARG A 180 -6.50 22.74 -23.57
C ARG A 180 -6.04 21.35 -23.06
N VAL A 181 -6.39 21.04 -21.84
CA VAL A 181 -6.11 19.69 -21.29
C VAL A 181 -6.98 18.64 -21.97
N PRO A 182 -6.48 17.40 -22.16
CA PRO A 182 -7.25 16.32 -22.79
C PRO A 182 -8.52 15.98 -22.02
N ARG A 183 -8.45 16.12 -20.70
CA ARG A 183 -9.53 15.89 -19.74
C ARG A 183 -9.30 16.77 -18.53
N VAL A 184 -10.35 17.32 -17.96
CA VAL A 184 -10.27 18.07 -16.70
C VAL A 184 -10.45 17.08 -15.54
N ASP A 185 -9.35 16.74 -14.86
CA ASP A 185 -9.38 15.93 -13.65
C ASP A 185 -9.54 16.81 -12.40
N ILE A 186 -8.88 17.97 -12.40
CA ILE A 186 -8.99 18.99 -11.36
C ILE A 186 -9.42 20.31 -12.02
N PRO A 187 -10.57 20.88 -11.64
CA PRO A 187 -11.01 22.17 -12.16
C PRO A 187 -10.06 23.31 -11.76
N GLY A 188 -9.88 24.25 -12.68
CA GLY A 188 -8.94 25.37 -12.50
C GLY A 188 -9.29 26.27 -11.32
N ASP A 189 -10.57 26.42 -10.95
CA ASP A 189 -11.00 27.20 -9.78
C ASP A 189 -10.48 26.66 -8.44
N ARG A 190 -10.05 25.41 -8.39
CA ARG A 190 -9.41 24.78 -7.25
C ARG A 190 -7.89 25.03 -7.18
N VAL A 191 -7.27 25.47 -8.28
CA VAL A 191 -5.81 25.61 -8.41
C VAL A 191 -5.45 27.10 -8.41
N HIS A 192 -4.54 27.50 -7.53
CA HIS A 192 -4.14 28.90 -7.38
C HIS A 192 -2.89 29.23 -8.20
N PHE A 193 -1.92 28.34 -8.24
CA PHE A 193 -0.70 28.51 -9.02
C PHE A 193 -0.31 27.21 -9.73
N VAL A 194 0.30 27.36 -10.91
CA VAL A 194 0.83 26.27 -11.73
C VAL A 194 2.30 26.54 -12.01
N VAL A 195 3.17 25.61 -11.63
CA VAL A 195 4.61 25.66 -11.86
C VAL A 195 4.97 24.67 -12.97
N GLU A 196 5.47 25.17 -14.10
CA GLU A 196 5.87 24.33 -15.22
C GLU A 196 7.27 23.77 -14.99
N ALA A 197 7.38 22.45 -14.80
CA ALA A 197 8.64 21.77 -14.54
C ALA A 197 9.48 21.49 -15.80
N GLY A 198 8.84 21.43 -16.98
CA GLY A 198 9.49 21.10 -18.26
C GLY A 198 9.97 19.64 -18.36
N ARG A 199 9.58 18.80 -17.43
CA ARG A 199 9.89 17.36 -17.37
C ARG A 199 8.79 16.61 -16.62
N PRO A 200 8.63 15.30 -16.86
CA PRO A 200 7.74 14.45 -16.08
C PRO A 200 8.07 14.52 -14.58
N PHE A 201 7.06 14.36 -13.74
CA PHE A 201 7.27 14.15 -12.31
C PHE A 201 7.89 12.77 -12.05
N TYR A 202 8.56 12.64 -10.91
CA TYR A 202 9.18 11.38 -10.52
C TYR A 202 8.11 10.34 -10.16
N VAL A 203 8.35 9.09 -10.57
CA VAL A 203 7.52 7.93 -10.25
C VAL A 203 8.41 6.84 -9.63
N GLU A 204 8.05 6.38 -8.44
CA GLU A 204 8.75 5.27 -7.78
C GLU A 204 8.21 3.92 -8.26
N PRO A 205 9.05 3.04 -8.85
CA PRO A 205 8.66 1.70 -9.25
C PRO A 205 8.54 0.80 -8.02
N LEU A 206 7.39 0.79 -7.38
CA LEU A 206 7.17 0.13 -6.10
C LEU A 206 6.72 -1.33 -6.25
N PHE A 207 5.91 -1.64 -7.28
CA PHE A 207 5.26 -2.95 -7.41
C PHE A 207 6.01 -3.90 -8.33
N THR A 208 7.03 -3.44 -9.03
CA THR A 208 7.88 -4.30 -9.87
C THR A 208 8.72 -5.22 -8.98
N ARG A 209 8.56 -6.53 -9.16
CA ARG A 209 9.38 -7.58 -8.56
C ARG A 209 9.99 -8.44 -9.65
N ASP A 210 11.31 -8.65 -9.58
CA ASP A 210 11.96 -9.58 -10.49
C ASP A 210 11.67 -11.02 -10.05
N PRO A 211 10.95 -11.81 -10.86
CA PRO A 211 10.69 -13.22 -10.53
C PRO A 211 11.96 -14.03 -10.27
N ALA A 212 13.12 -13.56 -10.78
CA ALA A 212 14.41 -14.20 -10.52
C ALA A 212 14.79 -14.21 -9.02
N GLY A 213 14.23 -13.29 -8.23
CA GLY A 213 14.44 -13.23 -6.78
C GLY A 213 13.51 -14.10 -5.94
N ILE A 214 12.53 -14.80 -6.54
CA ILE A 214 11.61 -15.66 -5.80
C ILE A 214 12.31 -16.96 -5.39
N THR A 215 12.21 -17.32 -4.12
CA THR A 215 12.80 -18.53 -3.52
C THR A 215 11.84 -19.71 -3.54
N GLU A 216 12.35 -20.93 -3.39
CA GLU A 216 11.54 -22.14 -3.23
C GLU A 216 10.67 -22.08 -1.96
N THR A 217 11.15 -21.46 -0.89
CA THR A 217 10.37 -21.21 0.33
C THR A 217 9.14 -20.35 0.04
N GLN A 218 9.29 -19.29 -0.75
CA GLN A 218 8.18 -18.42 -1.15
C GLN A 218 7.21 -19.15 -2.10
N ILE A 219 7.70 -20.06 -2.93
CA ILE A 219 6.85 -20.93 -3.77
C ILE A 219 6.03 -21.87 -2.88
N LEU A 220 6.64 -22.50 -1.87
CA LEU A 220 5.93 -23.36 -0.93
C LEU A 220 4.84 -22.60 -0.17
N THR A 221 5.14 -21.41 0.35
CA THR A 221 4.12 -20.58 1.02
C THR A 221 2.99 -20.17 0.07
N ALA A 222 3.31 -19.90 -1.20
CA ALA A 222 2.31 -19.61 -2.22
C ALA A 222 1.41 -20.84 -2.53
N MET A 223 1.98 -22.04 -2.64
CA MET A 223 1.20 -23.29 -2.81
C MET A 223 0.25 -23.51 -1.62
N LEU A 224 0.72 -23.27 -0.41
CA LEU A 224 -0.08 -23.34 0.81
C LEU A 224 -1.25 -22.34 0.77
N ALA A 225 -1.00 -21.08 0.42
CA ALA A 225 -2.03 -20.05 0.32
C ALA A 225 -3.09 -20.40 -0.74
N ILE A 226 -2.66 -20.82 -1.94
CA ILE A 226 -3.57 -21.19 -3.04
C ILE A 226 -4.46 -22.37 -2.62
N LYS A 227 -3.88 -23.46 -2.14
CA LYS A 227 -4.64 -24.68 -1.83
C LYS A 227 -5.36 -24.61 -0.48
N GLY A 228 -4.69 -24.10 0.54
CA GLY A 228 -5.21 -24.09 1.90
C GLY A 228 -6.15 -22.94 2.24
N ILE A 229 -6.12 -21.84 1.47
CA ILE A 229 -6.97 -20.67 1.69
C ILE A 229 -7.82 -20.36 0.46
N TYR A 230 -7.25 -20.04 -0.69
CA TYR A 230 -8.02 -19.58 -1.84
C TYR A 230 -9.02 -20.63 -2.33
N ALA A 231 -8.55 -21.87 -2.55
CA ALA A 231 -9.41 -22.97 -2.94
C ALA A 231 -10.41 -23.36 -1.84
N ARG A 232 -9.94 -23.40 -0.58
CA ARG A 232 -10.78 -23.79 0.56
C ARG A 232 -12.01 -22.90 0.72
N TYR A 233 -11.84 -21.57 0.57
CA TYR A 233 -12.92 -20.59 0.76
C TYR A 233 -13.59 -20.19 -0.55
N GLY A 234 -13.05 -20.51 -1.72
CA GLY A 234 -13.55 -20.06 -3.01
C GLY A 234 -13.37 -18.55 -3.23
N VAL A 235 -12.17 -18.03 -2.90
CA VAL A 235 -11.88 -16.59 -2.89
C VAL A 235 -11.82 -16.03 -4.30
N LYS A 236 -12.79 -15.22 -4.70
CA LYS A 236 -12.84 -14.58 -6.01
C LYS A 236 -12.38 -13.13 -6.02
N ARG A 237 -12.64 -12.37 -4.93
CA ARG A 237 -12.37 -10.94 -4.81
C ARG A 237 -11.31 -10.69 -3.77
N LEU A 238 -10.17 -10.13 -4.16
CA LEU A 238 -9.02 -10.07 -3.28
C LEU A 238 -8.10 -8.88 -3.54
N ASN A 239 -7.24 -8.65 -2.55
CA ASN A 239 -6.11 -7.75 -2.63
C ASN A 239 -4.83 -8.48 -2.23
N HIS A 240 -3.76 -8.26 -2.95
CA HIS A 240 -2.40 -8.62 -2.57
C HIS A 240 -1.63 -7.40 -2.08
N GLY A 241 -0.98 -7.54 -0.94
CA GLY A 241 0.09 -6.65 -0.54
C GLY A 241 1.35 -6.86 -1.39
N ILE A 242 2.29 -5.93 -1.27
CA ILE A 242 3.56 -5.97 -2.01
C ILE A 242 4.48 -7.04 -1.41
N GLY A 243 5.17 -7.81 -2.24
CA GLY A 243 6.23 -8.72 -1.78
C GLY A 243 6.48 -9.88 -2.73
N PHE A 244 7.57 -10.61 -2.50
CA PHE A 244 7.89 -11.80 -3.28
C PHE A 244 6.94 -12.97 -3.00
N ASN A 245 6.41 -13.09 -1.78
CA ASN A 245 5.41 -14.11 -1.43
C ASN A 245 4.13 -13.97 -2.26
N THR A 246 3.60 -12.75 -2.38
CA THR A 246 2.40 -12.49 -3.18
C THR A 246 2.68 -12.58 -4.68
N ALA A 247 3.85 -12.11 -5.14
CA ALA A 247 4.30 -12.30 -6.51
C ALA A 247 4.41 -13.80 -6.89
N ALA A 248 4.89 -14.65 -5.97
CA ALA A 248 4.91 -16.09 -6.17
C ALA A 248 3.48 -16.66 -6.34
N ILE A 249 2.51 -16.23 -5.53
CA ILE A 249 1.10 -16.64 -5.68
C ILE A 249 0.60 -16.28 -7.08
N GLU A 250 0.80 -15.03 -7.51
CA GLU A 250 0.36 -14.53 -8.82
C GLU A 250 0.92 -15.37 -9.98
N LEU A 251 2.22 -15.70 -9.92
CA LEU A 251 2.90 -16.48 -10.94
C LEU A 251 2.59 -17.98 -10.89
N LEU A 252 2.04 -18.48 -9.77
CA LEU A 252 1.62 -19.88 -9.66
C LEU A 252 0.17 -20.10 -10.13
N LEU A 253 -0.64 -19.07 -10.30
CA LEU A 253 -2.02 -19.23 -10.77
C LEU A 253 -2.07 -19.97 -12.13
N PRO A 254 -1.33 -19.57 -13.18
CA PRO A 254 -1.40 -20.22 -14.49
C PRO A 254 -0.79 -21.63 -14.56
N THR A 255 -0.13 -22.07 -13.51
CA THR A 255 0.58 -23.36 -13.47
C THR A 255 0.04 -24.27 -12.39
N TYR A 256 0.42 -24.03 -11.13
CA TYR A 256 -0.04 -24.84 -9.99
C TYR A 256 -1.55 -24.73 -9.79
N GLY A 257 -2.10 -23.50 -9.86
CA GLY A 257 -3.54 -23.26 -9.76
C GLY A 257 -4.33 -23.97 -10.87
N GLU A 258 -3.83 -23.94 -12.11
CA GLU A 258 -4.42 -24.65 -13.25
C GLU A 258 -4.47 -26.17 -13.02
N ARG A 259 -3.36 -26.76 -12.49
CA ARG A 259 -3.30 -28.19 -12.14
C ARG A 259 -4.32 -28.57 -11.07
N LEU A 260 -4.70 -27.66 -10.21
CA LEU A 260 -5.75 -27.85 -9.20
C LEU A 260 -7.17 -27.61 -9.73
N GLY A 261 -7.33 -27.22 -10.99
CA GLY A 261 -8.61 -26.93 -11.62
C GLY A 261 -9.29 -25.68 -11.09
N LEU A 262 -8.55 -24.69 -10.58
CA LEU A 262 -9.10 -23.53 -9.87
C LEU A 262 -9.44 -22.33 -10.77
N LYS A 263 -9.09 -22.36 -12.05
CA LYS A 263 -9.35 -21.27 -12.99
C LYS A 263 -10.87 -20.98 -13.08
N GLY A 264 -11.23 -19.70 -13.02
CA GLY A 264 -12.63 -19.24 -12.96
C GLY A 264 -13.33 -19.47 -11.61
N GLN A 265 -12.70 -20.21 -10.68
CA GLN A 265 -13.26 -20.47 -9.35
C GLN A 265 -12.69 -19.53 -8.29
N VAL A 266 -11.44 -19.09 -8.43
CA VAL A 266 -10.74 -18.19 -7.50
C VAL A 266 -10.00 -17.09 -8.25
N CYS A 267 -9.64 -16.00 -7.58
CA CYS A 267 -8.75 -14.93 -8.06
C CYS A 267 -9.22 -14.23 -9.34
N THR A 268 -10.53 -14.04 -9.50
CA THR A 268 -11.09 -13.44 -10.72
C THR A 268 -11.18 -11.92 -10.68
N HIS A 269 -11.34 -11.29 -9.49
CA HIS A 269 -11.52 -9.85 -9.33
C HIS A 269 -10.52 -9.29 -8.32
N TRP A 270 -9.85 -8.22 -8.71
CA TRP A 270 -8.75 -7.66 -7.93
C TRP A 270 -8.94 -6.17 -7.63
N ALA A 271 -8.55 -5.75 -6.44
CA ALA A 271 -8.41 -4.34 -6.08
C ALA A 271 -6.97 -4.13 -5.57
N LEU A 272 -6.08 -3.65 -6.42
CA LEU A 272 -4.65 -3.45 -6.13
C LEU A 272 -4.00 -2.53 -7.15
N ASN A 273 -2.74 -2.14 -6.92
CA ASN A 273 -1.93 -1.58 -8.00
C ASN A 273 -1.62 -2.64 -9.06
N PRO A 274 -1.40 -2.26 -10.31
CA PRO A 274 -1.16 -3.23 -11.39
C PRO A 274 0.21 -3.89 -11.24
N HIS A 275 0.25 -5.04 -10.58
CA HIS A 275 1.48 -5.81 -10.41
C HIS A 275 1.93 -6.42 -11.74
N PRO A 276 3.16 -6.19 -12.21
CA PRO A 276 3.64 -6.85 -13.44
C PRO A 276 3.64 -8.38 -13.36
N THR A 277 3.76 -8.94 -12.15
CA THR A 277 3.70 -10.40 -11.92
C THR A 277 2.33 -11.01 -12.15
N LEU A 278 1.25 -10.20 -12.25
CA LEU A 278 -0.07 -10.65 -12.67
C LEU A 278 -0.21 -10.83 -14.19
N ILE A 279 0.68 -10.28 -15.00
CA ILE A 279 0.59 -10.37 -16.48
C ILE A 279 0.35 -11.81 -16.95
N PRO A 280 1.11 -12.84 -16.52
CA PRO A 280 0.85 -14.22 -16.94
C PRO A 280 -0.56 -14.72 -16.56
N ALA A 281 -1.07 -14.35 -15.41
CA ALA A 281 -2.43 -14.73 -14.98
C ALA A 281 -3.51 -14.03 -15.81
N ILE A 282 -3.30 -12.75 -16.17
CA ILE A 282 -4.19 -11.99 -17.05
C ILE A 282 -4.23 -12.64 -18.44
N GLU A 283 -3.06 -12.84 -19.06
CA GLU A 283 -2.95 -13.42 -20.41
C GLU A 283 -3.44 -14.88 -20.48
N SER A 284 -3.36 -15.61 -19.37
CA SER A 284 -3.92 -16.96 -19.27
C SER A 284 -5.42 -16.99 -18.97
N GLY A 285 -6.09 -15.83 -18.86
CA GLY A 285 -7.53 -15.73 -18.62
C GLY A 285 -7.98 -16.12 -17.21
N TRP A 286 -7.15 -15.88 -16.20
CA TRP A 286 -7.50 -16.05 -14.79
C TRP A 286 -8.25 -14.84 -14.24
N VAL A 287 -7.94 -13.65 -14.74
CA VAL A 287 -8.41 -12.39 -14.22
C VAL A 287 -9.55 -11.86 -15.09
N GLU A 288 -10.66 -11.54 -14.48
CA GLU A 288 -11.82 -10.95 -15.14
C GLU A 288 -11.83 -9.43 -14.99
N GLN A 289 -11.37 -8.90 -13.85
CA GLN A 289 -11.39 -7.46 -13.59
C GLN A 289 -10.34 -7.03 -12.57
N ILE A 290 -9.73 -5.87 -12.84
CA ILE A 290 -8.81 -5.18 -11.93
C ILE A 290 -9.26 -3.74 -11.73
N HIS A 291 -9.48 -3.33 -10.48
CA HIS A 291 -9.63 -1.95 -10.06
C HIS A 291 -8.36 -1.48 -9.37
N CYS A 292 -7.71 -0.45 -9.91
CA CYS A 292 -6.38 -0.02 -9.46
C CYS A 292 -6.42 1.18 -8.50
N PHE A 293 -5.50 1.17 -7.53
CA PHE A 293 -5.21 2.31 -6.65
C PHE A 293 -4.46 3.41 -7.39
N GLY A 294 -3.57 3.01 -8.27
CA GLY A 294 -2.66 3.82 -9.04
C GLY A 294 -2.06 3.00 -10.17
N SER A 295 -1.07 3.53 -10.87
CA SER A 295 -0.33 2.85 -11.92
C SER A 295 0.94 2.16 -11.38
N GLU A 296 1.72 1.58 -12.27
CA GLU A 296 3.09 1.12 -12.03
C GLU A 296 3.94 1.49 -13.24
N VAL A 297 5.22 1.76 -13.01
CA VAL A 297 6.14 2.18 -14.06
C VAL A 297 6.17 1.15 -15.20
N GLY A 298 5.91 1.62 -16.40
CA GLY A 298 5.94 0.81 -17.62
C GLY A 298 4.72 -0.05 -17.89
N MET A 299 3.65 0.07 -17.09
CA MET A 299 2.40 -0.68 -17.28
C MET A 299 1.37 0.06 -18.13
N ASP A 300 1.54 1.33 -18.45
CA ASP A 300 0.49 2.17 -19.07
C ASP A 300 0.00 1.64 -20.42
N ASP A 301 0.90 1.22 -21.30
CA ASP A 301 0.54 0.68 -22.62
C ASP A 301 -0.13 -0.69 -22.50
N TYR A 302 0.34 -1.53 -21.58
CA TYR A 302 -0.29 -2.80 -21.29
C TYR A 302 -1.70 -2.62 -20.73
N ILE A 303 -1.90 -1.73 -19.77
CA ILE A 303 -3.21 -1.41 -19.19
C ILE A 303 -4.18 -0.92 -20.27
N ARG A 304 -3.71 -0.02 -21.16
CA ARG A 304 -4.53 0.51 -22.26
C ARG A 304 -4.96 -0.58 -23.24
N ALA A 305 -4.07 -1.52 -23.53
CA ALA A 305 -4.36 -2.66 -24.39
C ALA A 305 -5.33 -3.66 -23.75
N ARG A 306 -5.37 -3.72 -22.41
CA ARG A 306 -6.22 -4.64 -21.64
C ARG A 306 -7.35 -3.90 -20.89
N SER A 307 -7.99 -2.94 -21.57
CA SER A 307 -9.18 -2.24 -21.07
C SER A 307 -10.40 -3.16 -20.86
N ASP A 308 -10.35 -4.39 -21.37
CA ASP A 308 -11.28 -5.48 -21.06
C ASP A 308 -11.14 -6.00 -19.62
N ILE A 309 -9.97 -5.86 -19.01
CA ILE A 309 -9.62 -6.34 -17.66
C ILE A 309 -9.51 -5.17 -16.67
N PHE A 310 -8.77 -4.13 -17.04
CA PHE A 310 -8.55 -2.98 -16.17
C PHE A 310 -9.72 -2.00 -16.23
N PHE A 311 -10.18 -1.54 -15.07
CA PHE A 311 -11.18 -0.49 -14.99
C PHE A 311 -10.58 0.85 -15.46
N THR A 312 -10.87 1.20 -16.71
CA THR A 312 -10.35 2.38 -17.39
C THR A 312 -11.46 3.34 -17.84
N GLY A 313 -11.10 4.58 -18.14
CA GLY A 313 -11.97 5.52 -18.82
C GLY A 313 -12.08 5.21 -20.34
N ALA A 314 -12.99 5.90 -21.03
CA ALA A 314 -13.18 5.74 -22.47
C ALA A 314 -11.92 6.10 -23.32
N ASP A 315 -11.00 6.87 -22.74
CA ASP A 315 -9.71 7.23 -23.31
C ASP A 315 -8.61 6.17 -23.05
N GLY A 316 -8.97 5.04 -22.42
CA GLY A 316 -8.05 3.96 -22.04
C GLY A 316 -7.13 4.30 -20.85
N SER A 317 -7.28 5.47 -20.25
CA SER A 317 -6.52 5.84 -19.06
C SER A 317 -7.08 5.15 -17.82
N LEU A 318 -6.20 4.79 -16.87
CA LEU A 318 -6.55 4.05 -15.66
C LEU A 318 -7.35 4.89 -14.68
N ARG A 319 -7.73 6.00 -14.73
CA ARG A 319 -8.56 6.78 -13.80
C ARG A 319 -8.54 6.25 -12.36
N SER A 320 -7.36 5.91 -11.89
CA SER A 320 -7.19 5.40 -10.53
C SER A 320 -7.69 6.43 -9.51
N ASN A 321 -8.30 5.93 -8.44
CA ASN A 321 -8.68 6.76 -7.31
C ASN A 321 -8.41 5.97 -6.04
N ARG A 322 -7.40 6.38 -5.29
CA ARG A 322 -6.93 5.64 -4.12
C ARG A 322 -8.02 5.50 -3.05
N ALA A 323 -8.79 6.54 -2.79
CA ALA A 323 -9.84 6.49 -1.77
C ALA A 323 -10.94 5.47 -2.14
N PHE A 324 -11.41 5.47 -3.40
CA PHE A 324 -12.39 4.49 -3.85
C PHE A 324 -11.85 3.07 -3.89
N CYS A 325 -10.63 2.89 -4.34
CA CYS A 325 -10.02 1.56 -4.42
C CYS A 325 -9.75 0.97 -3.03
N GLN A 326 -9.29 1.79 -2.07
CA GLN A 326 -9.14 1.41 -0.67
C GLN A 326 -10.50 1.05 -0.04
N THR A 327 -11.55 1.81 -0.37
CA THR A 327 -12.92 1.52 0.08
C THR A 327 -13.44 0.20 -0.52
N ALA A 328 -13.17 -0.05 -1.80
CA ALA A 328 -13.49 -1.33 -2.44
C ALA A 328 -12.75 -2.49 -1.75
N GLY A 329 -11.48 -2.32 -1.44
CA GLY A 329 -10.69 -3.29 -0.69
C GLY A 329 -11.25 -3.57 0.70
N LEU A 330 -11.67 -2.53 1.42
CA LEU A 330 -12.24 -2.66 2.76
C LEU A 330 -13.59 -3.41 2.73
N TYR A 331 -14.50 -3.04 1.83
CA TYR A 331 -15.88 -3.54 1.84
C TYR A 331 -16.17 -4.67 0.85
N ALA A 332 -15.54 -4.70 -0.33
CA ALA A 332 -15.89 -5.63 -1.41
C ALA A 332 -14.90 -6.79 -1.57
N CYS A 333 -13.63 -6.65 -1.17
CA CYS A 333 -12.71 -7.78 -1.17
C CYS A 333 -13.02 -8.75 -0.03
N ASP A 334 -12.96 -10.03 -0.34
CA ASP A 334 -13.19 -11.13 0.60
C ASP A 334 -11.91 -11.55 1.30
N LEU A 335 -10.76 -11.22 0.69
CA LEU A 335 -9.45 -11.55 1.22
C LEU A 335 -8.46 -10.40 1.00
N PHE A 336 -7.67 -10.15 2.03
CA PHE A 336 -6.38 -9.46 1.97
C PHE A 336 -5.27 -10.44 2.37
N ILE A 337 -4.21 -10.49 1.59
CA ILE A 337 -2.98 -11.19 1.97
C ILE A 337 -1.80 -10.23 1.81
N GLY A 338 -0.98 -10.12 2.84
CA GLY A 338 0.18 -9.23 2.83
C GLY A 338 1.31 -9.74 3.70
N SER A 339 2.53 -9.36 3.34
CA SER A 339 3.72 -9.64 4.13
C SER A 339 3.85 -8.64 5.28
N THR A 340 4.45 -9.07 6.37
CA THR A 340 4.78 -8.26 7.54
C THR A 340 6.22 -8.51 7.97
N LEU A 341 6.77 -7.63 8.81
CA LEU A 341 8.11 -7.83 9.38
C LEU A 341 8.06 -8.55 10.73
N GLN A 342 7.03 -8.28 11.52
CA GLN A 342 6.86 -8.89 12.84
C GLN A 342 5.42 -9.31 13.10
N ILE A 343 5.24 -10.45 13.76
CA ILE A 343 3.97 -10.94 14.32
C ILE A 343 4.22 -11.34 15.77
N ASP A 344 3.36 -10.88 16.70
CA ASP A 344 3.41 -11.29 18.09
C ASP A 344 2.49 -12.47 18.41
N LEU A 345 2.49 -12.90 19.68
CA LEU A 345 1.71 -14.05 20.15
C LEU A 345 0.19 -13.81 20.17
N ALA A 346 -0.25 -12.58 20.15
CA ALA A 346 -1.66 -12.22 19.99
C ALA A 346 -2.09 -12.16 18.51
N GLY A 347 -1.12 -12.23 17.59
CA GLY A 347 -1.34 -12.13 16.14
C GLY A 347 -1.35 -10.71 15.63
N HIS A 348 -0.96 -9.71 16.45
CA HIS A 348 -0.72 -8.36 15.92
C HIS A 348 0.47 -8.38 14.99
N SER A 349 0.41 -7.59 13.92
CA SER A 349 1.49 -7.49 12.96
C SER A 349 1.92 -6.05 12.71
N SER A 350 3.20 -5.85 12.39
CA SER A 350 3.71 -4.54 12.02
C SER A 350 4.90 -4.61 11.06
N THR A 351 4.99 -3.60 10.20
CA THR A 351 6.16 -3.29 9.38
C THR A 351 7.05 -2.21 10.02
N VAL A 352 6.70 -1.77 11.22
CA VAL A 352 7.52 -0.87 12.04
C VAL A 352 8.41 -1.68 12.96
N THR A 353 9.71 -1.47 12.85
CA THR A 353 10.73 -2.06 13.72
C THR A 353 11.58 -0.96 14.36
N ALA A 354 12.43 -1.33 15.34
CA ALA A 354 13.30 -0.37 16.04
C ALA A 354 14.20 0.45 15.09
N GLU A 355 14.59 -0.11 13.95
CA GLU A 355 15.50 0.55 13.00
C GLU A 355 14.79 1.14 11.78
N ARG A 356 13.47 0.86 11.62
CA ARG A 356 12.77 1.11 10.38
C ARG A 356 11.29 1.44 10.61
N ILE A 357 10.89 2.65 10.24
CA ILE A 357 9.50 3.10 10.37
C ILE A 357 8.90 3.26 8.99
N ALA A 358 8.42 2.13 8.44
CA ALA A 358 7.94 2.08 7.06
C ALA A 358 6.54 2.67 6.88
N GLY A 359 5.73 2.74 7.94
CA GLY A 359 4.30 3.04 7.82
C GLY A 359 3.53 1.86 7.21
N PHE A 360 2.25 2.05 6.96
CA PHE A 360 1.32 0.96 6.63
C PHE A 360 0.74 1.05 5.23
N GLY A 361 0.59 2.27 4.72
CA GLY A 361 -0.16 2.50 3.49
C GLY A 361 -1.60 2.02 3.59
N GLY A 362 -2.01 1.15 2.67
CA GLY A 362 -3.35 0.59 2.63
C GLY A 362 -3.56 -0.69 3.41
N ALA A 363 -2.49 -1.30 3.94
CA ALA A 363 -2.59 -2.61 4.59
C ALA A 363 -3.63 -2.69 5.73
N PRO A 364 -3.76 -1.71 6.64
CA PRO A 364 -4.81 -1.77 7.66
C PRO A 364 -6.23 -1.68 7.09
N ASN A 365 -6.45 -0.91 6.02
CA ASN A 365 -7.78 -0.83 5.39
C ASN A 365 -8.15 -2.14 4.69
N MET A 366 -7.16 -2.74 4.02
CA MET A 366 -7.32 -4.02 3.35
C MET A 366 -7.43 -5.17 4.36
N GLY A 367 -6.68 -5.09 5.45
CA GLY A 367 -6.59 -6.07 6.52
C GLY A 367 -7.54 -5.85 7.69
N SER A 368 -8.62 -5.10 7.51
CA SER A 368 -9.68 -4.92 8.50
C SER A 368 -10.97 -5.60 8.05
N ASP A 369 -11.70 -6.17 9.01
CA ASP A 369 -13.04 -6.65 8.78
C ASP A 369 -14.06 -5.49 8.89
N ALA A 370 -14.64 -5.09 7.76
CA ALA A 370 -15.63 -4.01 7.71
C ALA A 370 -16.93 -4.43 8.44
N ARG A 371 -17.03 -4.12 9.72
CA ARG A 371 -18.21 -4.47 10.55
C ARG A 371 -19.54 -3.94 10.01
N GLY A 372 -19.49 -2.86 9.23
CA GLY A 372 -20.65 -2.30 8.52
C GLY A 372 -21.07 -3.03 7.25
N ARG A 373 -20.30 -4.02 6.76
CA ARG A 373 -20.60 -4.76 5.54
C ARG A 373 -21.94 -5.50 5.65
N ARG A 374 -22.78 -5.39 4.61
CA ARG A 374 -24.08 -6.08 4.45
C ARG A 374 -24.17 -6.92 3.19
N HIS A 375 -23.18 -6.81 2.31
CA HIS A 375 -23.07 -7.57 1.07
C HIS A 375 -22.48 -8.96 1.35
N PRO A 376 -23.25 -10.05 1.20
CA PRO A 376 -22.77 -11.39 1.45
C PRO A 376 -21.94 -11.91 0.27
N SER A 377 -20.94 -12.71 0.58
CA SER A 377 -20.23 -13.55 -0.37
C SER A 377 -19.91 -14.88 0.30
N GLU A 378 -19.75 -15.93 -0.48
CA GLU A 378 -19.50 -17.27 0.04
C GLU A 378 -18.26 -17.34 0.95
N PRO A 379 -17.08 -16.80 0.53
CA PRO A 379 -15.89 -16.80 1.38
C PRO A 379 -16.11 -16.07 2.71
N TRP A 380 -16.78 -14.92 2.67
CA TRP A 380 -17.06 -14.09 3.84
C TRP A 380 -18.01 -14.77 4.83
N LEU A 381 -19.06 -15.42 4.33
CA LEU A 381 -20.01 -16.19 5.16
C LEU A 381 -19.32 -17.40 5.77
N LYS A 382 -18.54 -18.16 4.99
CA LYS A 382 -17.81 -19.35 5.46
C LYS A 382 -16.79 -19.02 6.55
N ALA A 383 -16.04 -17.94 6.39
CA ALA A 383 -15.12 -17.46 7.43
C ALA A 383 -15.86 -17.05 8.71
N GLY A 384 -17.06 -16.45 8.59
CA GLY A 384 -17.91 -16.14 9.72
C GLY A 384 -18.46 -17.36 10.44
N GLU A 385 -18.79 -18.44 9.72
CA GLU A 385 -19.19 -19.71 10.32
C GLU A 385 -18.07 -20.36 11.14
N GLU A 386 -16.85 -20.30 10.66
CA GLU A 386 -15.68 -20.80 11.39
C GLU A 386 -15.41 -19.97 12.66
N ALA A 387 -15.51 -18.64 12.57
CA ALA A 387 -15.25 -17.72 13.69
C ALA A 387 -16.33 -17.82 14.78
N ASP A 388 -17.59 -17.93 14.39
CA ASP A 388 -18.75 -17.80 15.27
C ASP A 388 -19.59 -19.09 15.33
N ALA A 389 -18.95 -20.25 15.31
CA ALA A 389 -19.62 -21.54 15.29
C ALA A 389 -20.66 -21.73 16.42
N ARG A 390 -20.49 -21.05 17.55
CA ARG A 390 -21.39 -21.08 18.72
C ARG A 390 -22.56 -20.09 18.63
N THR A 391 -22.48 -19.12 17.74
CA THR A 391 -23.54 -18.11 17.54
C THR A 391 -24.68 -18.71 16.68
N PRO A 392 -25.96 -18.48 17.00
CA PRO A 392 -27.07 -18.92 16.17
C PRO A 392 -26.92 -18.42 14.73
N ALA A 393 -27.20 -19.28 13.74
CA ALA A 393 -26.92 -19.01 12.33
C ALA A 393 -27.51 -17.66 11.85
N ALA A 394 -28.72 -17.31 12.29
CA ALA A 394 -29.38 -16.04 11.94
C ALA A 394 -28.68 -14.78 12.45
N LEU A 395 -27.81 -14.92 13.45
CA LEU A 395 -27.06 -13.82 14.05
C LEU A 395 -25.59 -13.83 13.65
N ARG A 396 -25.12 -14.86 12.95
CA ARG A 396 -23.75 -14.93 12.47
C ARG A 396 -23.47 -13.82 11.47
N ARG A 397 -22.38 -13.15 11.69
CA ARG A 397 -21.82 -12.20 10.74
C ARG A 397 -20.70 -12.89 9.97
N GLY A 398 -20.55 -12.55 8.70
CA GLY A 398 -19.37 -12.98 7.96
C GLY A 398 -18.09 -12.32 8.46
N ARG A 399 -16.97 -12.85 8.03
CA ARG A 399 -15.62 -12.35 8.34
C ARG A 399 -14.79 -12.25 7.07
N LYS A 400 -14.07 -11.14 6.91
CA LYS A 400 -13.07 -11.00 5.86
C LYS A 400 -11.86 -11.87 6.20
N LEU A 401 -11.30 -12.51 5.17
CA LEU A 401 -10.05 -13.24 5.31
C LEU A 401 -8.88 -12.25 5.29
N VAL A 402 -8.14 -12.22 6.38
CA VAL A 402 -6.95 -11.38 6.56
C VAL A 402 -5.76 -12.27 6.84
N VAL A 403 -4.89 -12.40 5.85
CA VAL A 403 -3.79 -13.36 5.84
C VAL A 403 -2.46 -12.63 5.96
N GLN A 404 -1.69 -12.96 7.00
CA GLN A 404 -0.29 -12.57 7.10
C GLN A 404 0.58 -13.70 6.54
N ILE A 405 1.42 -13.38 5.56
CA ILE A 405 2.29 -14.37 4.89
C ILE A 405 3.75 -13.93 4.98
N GLY A 406 4.63 -14.87 5.25
CA GLY A 406 6.07 -14.60 5.28
C GLY A 406 6.88 -15.85 5.60
N GLU A 407 8.19 -15.71 5.55
CA GLU A 407 9.15 -16.72 5.97
C GLU A 407 9.38 -16.58 7.47
N THR A 408 9.61 -17.68 8.18
CA THR A 408 9.87 -17.64 9.64
C THR A 408 11.08 -16.78 9.97
N PHE A 409 12.06 -16.72 9.06
CA PHE A 409 13.22 -15.83 9.13
C PHE A 409 13.31 -14.98 7.86
N GLY A 410 13.27 -13.67 8.02
CA GLY A 410 13.46 -12.70 6.94
C GLY A 410 14.94 -12.42 6.64
N GLU A 411 15.18 -11.29 6.00
CA GLU A 411 16.53 -10.81 5.67
C GLU A 411 17.43 -10.78 6.92
N LYS A 412 18.69 -11.14 6.76
CA LYS A 412 19.70 -11.19 7.84
C LYS A 412 19.32 -12.11 9.01
N ASN A 413 18.50 -13.12 8.73
CA ASN A 413 17.97 -14.05 9.74
C ASN A 413 17.15 -13.37 10.86
N ALA A 414 16.52 -12.23 10.58
CA ALA A 414 15.62 -11.59 11.52
C ALA A 414 14.35 -12.46 11.67
N PRO A 415 13.97 -12.86 12.91
CA PRO A 415 12.77 -13.67 13.11
C PRO A 415 11.51 -12.82 12.85
N MET A 416 10.55 -13.38 12.11
CA MET A 416 9.24 -12.74 11.93
C MET A 416 8.41 -12.81 13.22
N PHE A 417 8.55 -13.87 14.00
CA PHE A 417 7.78 -14.06 15.23
C PHE A 417 8.53 -13.52 16.45
N VAL A 418 7.84 -12.67 17.23
CA VAL A 418 8.39 -12.00 18.42
C VAL A 418 7.42 -12.11 19.60
N GLU A 419 7.91 -11.98 20.84
CA GLU A 419 7.01 -11.91 22.00
C GLU A 419 6.21 -10.61 22.03
N GLN A 420 6.85 -9.51 21.64
CA GLN A 420 6.26 -8.17 21.60
C GLN A 420 6.77 -7.42 20.38
N LEU A 421 5.86 -6.80 19.64
CA LEU A 421 6.21 -5.96 18.50
C LEU A 421 7.12 -4.79 18.90
N ASP A 422 8.11 -4.48 18.10
CA ASP A 422 8.92 -3.26 18.26
C ASP A 422 8.06 -1.99 18.22
N ALA A 423 6.95 -2.03 17.49
CA ALA A 423 5.96 -0.96 17.43
C ALA A 423 5.42 -0.55 18.82
N LEU A 424 5.20 -1.52 19.73
CA LEU A 424 4.76 -1.25 21.10
C LEU A 424 5.89 -0.59 21.90
N ARG A 425 7.11 -1.13 21.82
CA ARG A 425 8.29 -0.53 22.47
C ARG A 425 8.59 0.89 21.97
N LEU A 426 8.35 1.13 20.67
CA LEU A 426 8.48 2.46 20.08
C LEU A 426 7.45 3.42 20.66
N ALA A 427 6.20 2.99 20.77
CA ALA A 427 5.13 3.82 21.36
C ALA A 427 5.46 4.23 22.79
N ASP A 428 5.92 3.29 23.63
CA ASP A 428 6.34 3.56 25.00
C ASP A 428 7.51 4.56 25.04
N LYS A 429 8.54 4.32 24.23
CA LYS A 429 9.75 5.15 24.18
C LYS A 429 9.49 6.59 23.74
N LEU A 430 8.56 6.79 22.81
CA LEU A 430 8.22 8.08 22.22
C LEU A 430 6.95 8.70 22.84
N ALA A 431 6.36 8.05 23.82
CA ALA A 431 5.09 8.43 24.43
C ALA A 431 3.99 8.70 23.38
N LEU A 432 3.88 7.79 22.40
CA LEU A 432 2.83 7.87 21.40
C LEU A 432 1.50 7.44 22.01
N ASP A 433 0.45 8.17 21.69
CA ASP A 433 -0.91 7.83 22.15
C ASP A 433 -1.39 6.48 21.61
N LEU A 434 -0.90 6.09 20.43
CA LEU A 434 -1.22 4.83 19.77
C LEU A 434 0.02 4.19 19.16
N ALA A 435 0.23 2.92 19.48
CA ALA A 435 1.33 2.16 18.88
C ALA A 435 1.09 1.94 17.37
N PRO A 436 2.14 2.05 16.53
CA PRO A 436 2.01 1.82 15.10
C PRO A 436 1.89 0.33 14.75
N VAL A 437 0.80 -0.30 15.18
CA VAL A 437 0.39 -1.65 14.81
C VAL A 437 -0.28 -1.61 13.44
N MET A 438 0.21 -2.41 12.49
CA MET A 438 -0.32 -2.44 11.13
C MET A 438 -1.68 -3.14 11.05
N VAL A 439 -1.75 -4.39 11.53
CA VAL A 439 -3.00 -5.15 11.60
C VAL A 439 -3.14 -5.73 12.99
N TYR A 440 -4.26 -5.45 13.63
CA TYR A 440 -4.55 -5.98 14.96
C TYR A 440 -4.90 -7.47 14.90
N GLY A 441 -4.52 -8.20 15.95
CA GLY A 441 -4.68 -9.64 16.01
C GLY A 441 -6.11 -10.13 15.80
N ASP A 442 -7.12 -9.39 16.30
CA ASP A 442 -8.54 -9.75 16.11
C ASP A 442 -9.00 -9.69 14.64
N ASP A 443 -8.33 -8.95 13.78
CA ASP A 443 -8.61 -8.93 12.36
C ASP A 443 -7.84 -10.03 11.62
N VAL A 444 -6.66 -10.45 12.10
CA VAL A 444 -5.86 -11.50 11.45
C VAL A 444 -6.57 -12.85 11.58
N THR A 445 -6.88 -13.46 10.44
CA THR A 445 -7.58 -14.74 10.36
C THR A 445 -6.65 -15.92 10.12
N HIS A 446 -5.57 -15.71 9.37
CA HIS A 446 -4.62 -16.75 9.03
C HIS A 446 -3.18 -16.22 9.06
N VAL A 447 -2.27 -17.08 9.48
CA VAL A 447 -0.83 -16.89 9.36
C VAL A 447 -0.27 -18.03 8.51
N VAL A 448 0.50 -17.68 7.46
CA VAL A 448 1.09 -18.64 6.52
C VAL A 448 2.61 -18.50 6.53
N THR A 449 3.30 -19.59 6.75
CA THR A 449 4.76 -19.68 6.62
C THR A 449 5.12 -20.97 5.86
N GLU A 450 6.40 -21.22 5.64
CA GLU A 450 6.89 -22.48 5.07
C GLU A 450 6.56 -23.69 5.96
N GLU A 451 6.29 -23.48 7.25
CA GLU A 451 5.90 -24.54 8.19
C GLU A 451 4.42 -24.95 8.07
N GLY A 452 3.58 -24.08 7.48
CA GLY A 452 2.16 -24.34 7.28
C GLY A 452 1.26 -23.14 7.49
N ILE A 453 -0.01 -23.42 7.76
CA ILE A 453 -1.09 -22.44 7.95
C ILE A 453 -1.64 -22.55 9.36
N ALA A 454 -1.71 -21.45 10.09
CA ALA A 454 -2.50 -21.31 11.32
C ALA A 454 -3.82 -20.60 10.98
N ASN A 455 -4.96 -21.28 11.16
CA ASN A 455 -6.29 -20.70 11.02
C ASN A 455 -6.78 -20.20 12.39
N LEU A 456 -6.64 -18.89 12.62
CA LEU A 456 -6.93 -18.26 13.90
C LEU A 456 -8.43 -18.10 14.16
N LEU A 457 -9.29 -18.22 13.12
CA LEU A 457 -10.75 -18.22 13.28
C LEU A 457 -11.25 -19.43 14.08
N MET A 458 -10.55 -20.56 13.99
CA MET A 458 -10.91 -21.81 14.64
C MET A 458 -10.37 -21.94 16.07
N CYS A 459 -9.59 -20.98 16.56
CA CYS A 459 -9.09 -20.96 17.93
C CYS A 459 -10.23 -20.62 18.91
N ARG A 460 -10.30 -21.31 20.03
CA ARG A 460 -11.37 -21.17 21.03
C ARG A 460 -11.09 -20.09 22.06
N ASP A 461 -9.83 -19.80 22.28
CA ASP A 461 -9.32 -18.87 23.28
C ASP A 461 -7.93 -18.35 22.89
N ALA A 462 -7.38 -17.50 23.74
CA ALA A 462 -6.06 -16.88 23.52
C ALA A 462 -4.91 -17.92 23.59
N ASP A 463 -5.02 -18.95 24.41
CA ASP A 463 -4.01 -20.01 24.54
C ASP A 463 -3.91 -20.84 23.26
N GLU A 464 -5.05 -21.26 22.69
CA GLU A 464 -5.06 -21.93 21.38
C GLU A 464 -4.50 -21.04 20.27
N ARG A 465 -4.82 -19.74 20.31
CA ARG A 465 -4.34 -18.76 19.33
C ARG A 465 -2.82 -18.61 19.40
N GLU A 466 -2.28 -18.42 20.59
CA GLU A 466 -0.84 -18.38 20.82
C GLU A 466 -0.15 -19.63 20.28
N HIS A 467 -0.68 -20.81 20.63
CA HIS A 467 -0.07 -22.08 20.22
C HIS A 467 -0.26 -22.37 18.72
N ALA A 468 -1.32 -21.88 18.09
CA ALA A 468 -1.46 -21.93 16.64
C ALA A 468 -0.36 -21.10 15.94
N ILE A 469 -0.08 -19.89 16.45
CA ILE A 469 1.02 -19.03 15.95
C ILE A 469 2.38 -19.72 16.19
N ARG A 470 2.64 -20.21 17.42
CA ARG A 470 3.87 -20.96 17.74
C ARG A 470 4.06 -22.18 16.84
N GLY A 471 2.94 -22.83 16.43
CA GLY A 471 2.94 -24.03 15.60
C GLY A 471 3.47 -23.81 14.18
N VAL A 472 3.37 -22.57 13.67
CA VAL A 472 3.86 -22.15 12.33
C VAL A 472 5.08 -21.24 12.39
N ALA A 473 5.63 -21.01 13.59
CA ALA A 473 6.79 -20.13 13.80
C ALA A 473 8.16 -20.82 13.62
N GLY A 474 8.17 -22.08 13.18
CA GLY A 474 9.38 -22.81 12.83
C GLY A 474 10.39 -22.94 13.97
N TYR A 475 11.64 -22.65 13.65
CA TYR A 475 12.78 -22.71 14.58
C TYR A 475 13.10 -21.36 15.24
N THR A 476 12.26 -20.36 15.12
CA THR A 476 12.37 -19.11 15.87
C THR A 476 12.30 -19.40 17.39
N GLU A 477 12.71 -18.46 18.23
CA GLU A 477 12.58 -18.58 19.68
C GLU A 477 11.12 -18.86 20.08
N ILE A 478 10.18 -18.14 19.45
CA ILE A 478 8.73 -18.34 19.63
C ILE A 478 8.31 -19.76 19.26
N GLY A 479 8.73 -20.28 18.13
CA GLY A 479 8.38 -21.62 17.66
C GLY A 479 9.00 -22.73 18.52
N ARG A 480 10.20 -22.53 19.10
CA ARG A 480 10.82 -23.49 20.04
C ARG A 480 10.06 -23.58 21.34
N GLY A 481 9.39 -22.50 21.77
CA GLY A 481 8.57 -22.50 23.01
C GLY A 481 7.20 -23.15 22.87
N ARG A 482 6.89 -23.84 21.74
CA ARG A 482 5.59 -24.50 21.54
C ARG A 482 5.37 -25.69 22.42
N ASP A 483 4.16 -25.87 22.98
CA ASP A 483 3.70 -27.16 23.53
C ASP A 483 3.35 -28.10 22.35
N ARG A 484 4.18 -29.11 22.15
CA ARG A 484 4.03 -30.07 21.04
C ARG A 484 2.70 -30.83 21.09
N ARG A 485 2.20 -31.15 22.30
CA ARG A 485 0.93 -31.88 22.44
C ARG A 485 -0.26 -31.00 22.05
N LEU A 486 -0.23 -29.76 22.47
CA LEU A 486 -1.29 -28.80 22.11
C LEU A 486 -1.26 -28.50 20.60
N VAL A 487 -0.08 -28.25 20.02
CA VAL A 487 0.06 -28.06 18.58
C VAL A 487 -0.46 -29.26 17.78
N GLU A 488 -0.21 -30.50 18.22
CA GLU A 488 -0.74 -31.68 17.54
C GLU A 488 -2.27 -31.76 17.63
N ARG A 489 -2.86 -31.49 18.82
CA ARG A 489 -4.34 -31.39 18.93
C ARG A 489 -4.93 -30.30 18.04
N LEU A 490 -4.25 -29.17 17.89
CA LEU A 490 -4.67 -28.09 16.98
C LEU A 490 -4.59 -28.55 15.52
N ARG A 491 -3.58 -29.32 15.16
CA ARG A 491 -3.42 -29.94 13.84
C ARG A 491 -4.53 -30.95 13.55
N GLU A 492 -4.84 -31.87 14.49
CA GLU A 492 -5.95 -32.83 14.37
C GLU A 492 -7.30 -32.15 14.14
N ARG A 493 -7.51 -30.97 14.73
CA ARG A 493 -8.70 -30.15 14.52
C ARG A 493 -8.67 -29.30 13.24
N GLY A 494 -7.54 -29.28 12.51
CA GLY A 494 -7.37 -28.47 11.30
C GLY A 494 -7.18 -26.97 11.57
N VAL A 495 -6.89 -26.56 12.82
CA VAL A 495 -6.48 -25.20 13.17
C VAL A 495 -5.08 -24.93 12.60
N ILE A 496 -4.20 -25.91 12.71
CA ILE A 496 -2.89 -25.91 12.03
C ILE A 496 -2.95 -26.90 10.89
N ARG A 497 -2.39 -26.54 9.74
CA ARG A 497 -2.22 -27.43 8.60
C ARG A 497 -0.82 -27.28 8.05
N ARG A 498 -0.08 -28.39 8.02
CA ARG A 498 1.23 -28.46 7.38
C ARG A 498 1.11 -28.78 5.90
N PRO A 499 2.19 -28.63 5.09
CA PRO A 499 2.17 -28.97 3.67
C PRO A 499 1.61 -30.38 3.40
N GLU A 500 2.07 -31.39 4.16
CA GLU A 500 1.62 -32.78 4.00
C GLU A 500 0.13 -33.00 4.30
N ASP A 501 -0.47 -32.22 5.22
CA ASP A 501 -1.92 -32.27 5.52
C ASP A 501 -2.78 -31.78 4.35
N LEU A 502 -2.17 -31.00 3.46
CA LEU A 502 -2.77 -30.52 2.24
C LEU A 502 -2.34 -31.33 1.01
N GLY A 503 -1.56 -32.41 1.20
CA GLY A 503 -1.00 -33.20 0.11
C GLY A 503 -0.08 -32.35 -0.79
N ILE A 504 0.72 -31.48 -0.17
CA ILE A 504 1.79 -30.71 -0.81
C ILE A 504 3.11 -31.35 -0.37
N ASP A 505 3.88 -31.81 -1.34
CA ASP A 505 5.27 -32.16 -1.10
C ASP A 505 6.12 -30.88 -1.18
N ALA A 506 6.86 -30.59 -0.10
CA ALA A 506 7.72 -29.41 -0.06
C ALA A 506 8.82 -29.45 -1.15
N LEU A 507 9.22 -30.63 -1.60
CA LEU A 507 10.18 -30.81 -2.69
C LEU A 507 9.61 -30.43 -4.06
N ASP A 508 8.28 -30.36 -4.19
CA ASP A 508 7.62 -29.87 -5.41
C ASP A 508 7.67 -28.34 -5.55
N ALA A 509 8.06 -27.62 -4.52
CA ALA A 509 8.22 -26.17 -4.54
C ALA A 509 9.48 -25.79 -5.36
N ASP A 510 9.32 -25.71 -6.64
CA ASP A 510 10.38 -25.50 -7.63
C ASP A 510 10.08 -24.28 -8.50
N ARG A 511 11.10 -23.49 -8.80
CA ARG A 511 11.00 -22.30 -9.66
C ARG A 511 10.43 -22.58 -11.05
N ARG A 512 10.45 -23.84 -11.52
CA ARG A 512 9.80 -24.26 -12.77
C ARG A 512 8.28 -24.13 -12.72
N LEU A 513 7.69 -24.00 -11.54
CA LEU A 513 6.26 -23.74 -11.37
C LEU A 513 5.88 -22.28 -11.66
N LEU A 514 6.84 -21.35 -11.61
CA LEU A 514 6.57 -19.94 -11.92
C LEU A 514 6.28 -19.79 -13.43
N ALA A 515 5.16 -19.16 -13.77
CA ALA A 515 4.78 -18.87 -15.15
C ALA A 515 5.75 -17.90 -15.85
N ALA A 516 6.41 -17.04 -15.08
CA ALA A 516 7.53 -16.21 -15.50
C ALA A 516 8.64 -16.31 -14.45
N ARG A 517 9.91 -16.43 -14.88
CA ARG A 517 11.08 -16.62 -14.02
C ARG A 517 12.04 -15.45 -14.04
N SER A 518 11.72 -14.42 -14.83
CA SER A 518 12.49 -13.19 -14.97
C SER A 518 11.59 -12.04 -15.42
N ILE A 519 12.06 -10.82 -15.27
CA ILE A 519 11.39 -9.64 -15.85
C ILE A 519 11.25 -9.76 -17.36
N LYS A 520 12.24 -10.36 -18.04
CA LYS A 520 12.19 -10.59 -19.50
C LYS A 520 11.01 -11.47 -19.89
N ASP A 521 10.67 -12.47 -19.08
CA ASP A 521 9.50 -13.32 -19.34
C ASP A 521 8.20 -12.53 -19.21
N LEU A 522 8.11 -11.59 -18.24
CA LEU A 522 6.94 -10.72 -18.09
C LEU A 522 6.77 -9.80 -19.32
N VAL A 523 7.88 -9.27 -19.85
CA VAL A 523 7.85 -8.50 -21.10
C VAL A 523 7.37 -9.37 -22.27
N HIS A 524 7.82 -10.61 -22.34
CA HIS A 524 7.37 -11.55 -23.38
C HIS A 524 5.87 -11.87 -23.23
N TRP A 525 5.39 -12.15 -22.03
CA TRP A 525 3.98 -12.41 -21.76
C TRP A 525 3.06 -11.25 -22.17
N SER A 526 3.54 -10.01 -22.02
CA SER A 526 2.82 -8.79 -22.42
C SER A 526 2.97 -8.41 -23.90
N GLU A 527 3.61 -9.27 -24.74
CA GLU A 527 3.96 -8.96 -26.13
C GLU A 527 4.78 -7.67 -26.29
N GLY A 528 5.59 -7.33 -25.27
CA GLY A 528 6.43 -6.13 -25.25
C GLY A 528 5.72 -4.85 -24.77
N LEU A 529 4.46 -4.91 -24.40
CA LEU A 529 3.70 -3.73 -23.90
C LEU A 529 4.11 -3.31 -22.49
N TYR A 530 4.59 -4.24 -21.66
CA TYR A 530 5.21 -3.89 -20.38
C TYR A 530 6.65 -3.42 -20.59
N ALA A 531 6.93 -2.18 -20.20
CA ALA A 531 8.25 -1.55 -20.33
C ALA A 531 8.90 -1.38 -18.92
N PRO A 532 9.59 -2.40 -18.38
CA PRO A 532 10.11 -2.36 -17.02
C PRO A 532 11.08 -1.20 -16.79
N PRO A 533 11.21 -0.69 -15.55
CA PRO A 533 12.18 0.33 -15.20
C PRO A 533 13.61 -0.07 -15.59
N ALA A 534 14.44 0.92 -15.97
CA ALA A 534 15.78 0.69 -16.50
C ALA A 534 16.66 -0.19 -15.56
N ARG A 535 16.51 -0.03 -14.24
CA ARG A 535 17.25 -0.84 -13.25
C ARG A 535 16.99 -2.34 -13.32
N PHE A 536 15.89 -2.75 -13.96
CA PHE A 536 15.52 -4.16 -14.14
C PHE A 536 15.83 -4.68 -15.56
N ARG A 537 16.36 -3.84 -16.45
CA ARG A 537 16.73 -4.21 -17.82
C ARG A 537 18.21 -4.59 -17.87
N ASN A 538 18.51 -5.79 -17.47
CA ASN A 538 19.87 -6.33 -17.42
C ASN A 538 20.16 -7.37 -18.53
N TRP A 539 19.41 -7.34 -19.65
CA TRP A 539 19.55 -8.20 -20.82
C TRP A 539 19.72 -7.40 -22.11
#